data_fbd8e1a4314da4731f9c06e1eaba8087
#
_entry.id   fbd8e1a4314da4731f9c06e1eaba8087
#
_cell.length_a   1.000
_cell.length_b   1.000
_cell.length_c   1.000
_cell.angle_alpha   90.00
_cell.angle_beta   90.00
_cell.angle_gamma   90.00
#
_symmetry.space_group_name_H-M   'P 1'
#
loop_
_entity.id
_entity.type
_entity.pdbx_description
1 polymer ?
#
loop_
_entity_poly.entity_id
_entity_poly.type
_entity_poly.pdbx_seq_one_letter_code
_entity_poly.pdbx_strand_id
1 'polypeptide(L)'
;MKKFLWIAFLSFCFSGVAAESDWNADSVQVYFSRSVTPVIQKNWKDHKLILKTYRRFLKICESVPDSVLKQCSWCFIDTYYNVACCESLMKRKKAAVDAFEKAIQYGYYDYAHAQKDSDLDNVRDDKRFQKAMERLREVGDFGYILRKSPGYDDAASTDSLP
;
A
#
# COMPACT_ATOMS: atom_id res chain seq x y z
N MET A 1 46.58 3.16 -54.08
CA MET A 1 46.68 2.06 -53.16
C MET A 1 45.83 2.48 -51.89
N LYS A 2 44.60 2.03 -51.75
CA LYS A 2 43.72 2.36 -50.62
C LYS A 2 43.81 1.20 -49.63
N LYS A 3 44.32 1.46 -48.42
CA LYS A 3 44.39 0.48 -47.33
C LYS A 3 43.01 0.44 -46.66
N PHE A 4 42.28 -0.67 -46.79
CA PHE A 4 41.10 -0.97 -46.00
C PHE A 4 41.49 -1.36 -44.58
N LEU A 5 41.09 -0.55 -43.63
CA LEU A 5 41.24 -0.84 -42.20
C LEU A 5 40.02 -1.66 -41.77
N TRP A 6 40.19 -2.92 -41.48
CA TRP A 6 39.21 -3.81 -40.89
C TRP A 6 39.08 -3.44 -39.40
N ILE A 7 37.98 -2.78 -39.03
CA ILE A 7 37.61 -2.60 -37.65
C ILE A 7 36.81 -3.85 -37.26
N ALA A 8 37.45 -4.71 -36.48
CA ALA A 8 36.78 -5.84 -35.84
C ALA A 8 35.81 -5.29 -34.79
N PHE A 9 34.52 -5.37 -35.09
CA PHE A 9 33.45 -5.16 -34.11
C PHE A 9 33.47 -6.36 -33.14
N LEU A 10 34.14 -6.20 -32.00
CA LEU A 10 33.97 -7.09 -30.87
C LEU A 10 32.52 -6.92 -30.35
N SER A 11 31.67 -7.83 -30.76
CA SER A 11 30.35 -8.02 -30.20
C SER A 11 30.53 -8.45 -28.74
N PHE A 12 30.53 -7.47 -27.87
CA PHE A 12 30.43 -7.72 -26.42
C PHE A 12 29.02 -8.23 -26.17
N CYS A 13 28.87 -9.57 -26.17
CA CYS A 13 27.70 -10.19 -25.59
C CYS A 13 27.65 -9.79 -24.12
N PHE A 14 26.90 -8.72 -23.83
CA PHE A 14 26.45 -8.42 -22.50
C PHE A 14 25.46 -9.53 -22.12
N SER A 15 25.98 -10.63 -21.59
CA SER A 15 25.23 -11.57 -20.81
C SER A 15 24.72 -10.77 -19.62
N GLY A 16 23.53 -10.19 -19.76
CA GLY A 16 22.82 -9.56 -18.67
C GLY A 16 22.45 -10.66 -17.66
N VAL A 17 23.38 -11.02 -16.81
CA VAL A 17 23.04 -11.48 -15.48
C VAL A 17 22.33 -10.28 -14.89
N ALA A 18 20.98 -10.37 -14.82
CA ALA A 18 20.20 -9.44 -14.02
C ALA A 18 20.87 -9.49 -12.64
N ALA A 19 21.53 -8.41 -12.26
CA ALA A 19 22.03 -8.26 -10.92
C ALA A 19 20.80 -8.51 -10.04
N GLU A 20 20.81 -9.60 -9.25
CA GLU A 20 19.89 -9.78 -8.16
C GLU A 20 19.90 -8.45 -7.42
N SER A 21 18.79 -7.75 -7.44
CA SER A 21 18.73 -6.43 -6.83
C SER A 21 19.01 -6.66 -5.35
N ASP A 22 20.09 -6.05 -4.81
CA ASP A 22 20.48 -6.11 -3.40
C ASP A 22 19.44 -5.43 -2.47
N TRP A 23 18.15 -5.56 -2.82
CA TRP A 23 17.06 -5.01 -2.05
C TRP A 23 16.93 -5.77 -0.73
N ASN A 24 17.07 -5.04 0.36
CA ASN A 24 16.72 -5.45 1.72
C ASN A 24 15.64 -4.51 2.28
N ALA A 25 15.11 -4.83 3.45
CA ALA A 25 14.05 -4.04 4.06
C ALA A 25 14.44 -2.57 4.27
N ASP A 26 15.67 -2.32 4.69
CA ASP A 26 16.18 -0.97 4.92
C ASP A 26 16.24 -0.16 3.62
N SER A 27 16.74 -0.75 2.53
CA SER A 27 16.80 -0.07 1.24
C SER A 27 15.42 0.29 0.69
N VAL A 28 14.41 -0.59 0.87
CA VAL A 28 13.01 -0.32 0.52
C VAL A 28 12.46 0.84 1.35
N GLN A 29 12.66 0.82 2.67
CA GLN A 29 12.20 1.87 3.59
C GLN A 29 12.89 3.21 3.31
N VAL A 30 14.19 3.20 3.07
CA VAL A 30 14.96 4.40 2.70
C VAL A 30 14.46 4.97 1.38
N TYR A 31 14.24 4.13 0.37
CA TYR A 31 13.65 4.60 -0.90
C TYR A 31 12.28 5.23 -0.69
N PHE A 32 11.40 4.56 0.07
CA PHE A 32 10.07 5.07 0.38
C PHE A 32 10.14 6.43 1.08
N SER A 33 10.91 6.54 2.15
CA SER A 33 11.04 7.76 2.95
C SER A 33 11.67 8.93 2.18
N ARG A 34 12.64 8.66 1.29
CA ARG A 34 13.37 9.71 0.57
C ARG A 34 12.77 10.08 -0.77
N SER A 35 12.11 9.15 -1.45
CA SER A 35 11.63 9.33 -2.83
C SER A 35 10.12 9.36 -2.97
N VAL A 36 9.37 8.72 -2.06
CA VAL A 36 7.90 8.67 -2.09
C VAL A 36 7.32 9.73 -1.16
N THR A 37 7.61 9.63 0.13
CA THR A 37 7.02 10.49 1.17
C THR A 37 7.11 12.00 0.87
N PRO A 38 8.28 12.57 0.48
CA PRO A 38 8.36 14.02 0.22
C PRO A 38 7.50 14.48 -0.95
N VAL A 39 7.35 13.63 -1.99
CA VAL A 39 6.49 13.95 -3.13
C VAL A 39 5.04 14.01 -2.71
N ILE A 40 4.60 13.04 -1.91
CA ILE A 40 3.21 12.98 -1.41
C ILE A 40 2.93 14.18 -0.50
N GLN A 41 3.79 14.44 0.48
CA GLN A 41 3.61 15.56 1.42
C GLN A 41 3.55 16.91 0.72
N LYS A 42 4.39 17.14 -0.29
CA LYS A 42 4.41 18.39 -1.05
C LYS A 42 3.19 18.57 -1.96
N ASN A 43 2.62 17.48 -2.45
CA ASN A 43 1.61 17.48 -3.53
C ASN A 43 0.31 16.77 -3.12
N TRP A 44 -0.07 16.83 -1.85
CA TRP A 44 -1.20 16.07 -1.29
C TRP A 44 -2.56 16.28 -2.00
N LYS A 45 -2.73 17.37 -2.76
CA LYS A 45 -3.92 17.65 -3.57
C LYS A 45 -3.84 17.10 -5.01
N ASP A 46 -2.66 16.72 -5.48
CA ASP A 46 -2.49 16.17 -6.82
C ASP A 46 -2.59 14.64 -6.82
N HIS A 47 -3.82 14.14 -6.77
CA HIS A 47 -4.11 12.70 -6.74
C HIS A 47 -3.50 11.93 -7.93
N LYS A 48 -3.32 12.58 -9.10
CA LYS A 48 -2.68 11.93 -10.25
C LYS A 48 -1.19 11.72 -10.03
N LEU A 49 -0.51 12.73 -9.49
CA LEU A 49 0.91 12.65 -9.16
C LEU A 49 1.15 11.65 -8.03
N ILE A 50 0.29 11.66 -6.98
CA ILE A 50 0.32 10.70 -5.87
C ILE A 50 0.22 9.27 -6.42
N LEU A 51 -0.80 8.97 -7.22
CA LEU A 51 -0.97 7.66 -7.83
C LEU A 51 0.23 7.25 -8.70
N LYS A 52 0.77 8.16 -9.51
CA LYS A 52 1.95 7.90 -10.33
C LYS A 52 3.15 7.53 -9.45
N THR A 53 3.34 8.25 -8.33
CA THR A 53 4.44 8.03 -7.39
C THR A 53 4.33 6.68 -6.70
N TYR A 54 3.16 6.34 -6.16
CA TYR A 54 2.94 5.04 -5.52
C TYR A 54 3.04 3.87 -6.50
N ARG A 55 2.50 4.00 -7.72
CA ARG A 55 2.62 2.96 -8.74
C ARG A 55 4.07 2.72 -9.16
N ARG A 56 4.89 3.79 -9.22
CA ARG A 56 6.32 3.64 -9.47
C ARG A 56 7.01 2.89 -8.32
N PHE A 57 6.68 3.19 -7.08
CA PHE A 57 7.18 2.45 -5.93
C PHE A 57 6.80 0.98 -6.01
N LEU A 58 5.52 0.66 -6.22
CA LEU A 58 5.04 -0.72 -6.36
C LEU A 58 5.75 -1.47 -7.50
N LYS A 59 6.00 -0.79 -8.63
CA LYS A 59 6.73 -1.36 -9.77
C LYS A 59 8.18 -1.74 -9.43
N ILE A 60 8.85 -0.91 -8.64
CA ILE A 60 10.20 -1.23 -8.13
C ILE A 60 10.14 -2.45 -7.23
N CYS A 61 9.13 -2.54 -6.37
CA CYS A 61 8.96 -3.64 -5.43
C CYS A 61 8.62 -5.00 -6.09
N GLU A 62 8.20 -5.04 -7.36
CA GLU A 62 7.95 -6.30 -8.09
C GLU A 62 9.21 -7.21 -8.19
N SER A 63 10.41 -6.63 -8.11
CA SER A 63 11.68 -7.36 -8.12
C SER A 63 12.23 -7.68 -6.74
N VAL A 64 11.53 -7.26 -5.67
CA VAL A 64 11.96 -7.46 -4.28
C VAL A 64 11.37 -8.76 -3.74
N PRO A 65 12.17 -9.62 -3.08
CA PRO A 65 11.65 -10.86 -2.50
C PRO A 65 10.54 -10.63 -1.47
N ASP A 66 9.52 -11.47 -1.47
CA ASP A 66 8.38 -11.39 -0.52
C ASP A 66 8.81 -11.37 0.96
N SER A 67 9.89 -12.10 1.30
CA SER A 67 10.45 -12.13 2.66
C SER A 67 10.95 -10.75 3.10
N VAL A 68 11.47 -9.95 2.17
CA VAL A 68 11.90 -8.57 2.40
C VAL A 68 10.70 -7.64 2.50
N LEU A 69 9.71 -7.78 1.58
CA LEU A 69 8.51 -6.94 1.58
C LEU A 69 7.71 -7.07 2.89
N LYS A 70 7.65 -8.28 3.47
CA LYS A 70 6.99 -8.51 4.77
C LYS A 70 7.63 -7.74 5.92
N GLN A 71 8.93 -7.48 5.88
CA GLN A 71 9.63 -6.72 6.93
C GLN A 71 9.38 -5.21 6.84
N CYS A 72 8.90 -4.71 5.69
CA CYS A 72 8.56 -3.31 5.47
C CYS A 72 7.08 -3.12 5.10
N SER A 73 6.19 -3.94 5.66
CA SER A 73 4.75 -3.94 5.39
C SER A 73 4.09 -2.57 5.54
N TRP A 74 4.56 -1.72 6.46
CA TRP A 74 4.03 -0.38 6.66
C TRP A 74 4.11 0.51 5.40
N CYS A 75 5.17 0.36 4.57
CA CYS A 75 5.26 1.07 3.29
C CYS A 75 4.12 0.69 2.34
N PHE A 76 3.71 -0.59 2.37
CA PHE A 76 2.63 -1.10 1.53
C PHE A 76 1.25 -0.75 2.08
N ILE A 77 1.10 -0.77 3.41
CA ILE A 77 -0.11 -0.29 4.09
C ILE A 77 -0.38 1.15 3.68
N ASP A 78 0.60 2.05 3.86
CA ASP A 78 0.49 3.46 3.49
C ASP A 78 0.21 3.62 1.98
N THR A 79 0.97 2.92 1.15
CA THR A 79 0.79 2.98 -0.31
C THR A 79 -0.61 2.57 -0.73
N TYR A 80 -1.08 1.40 -0.33
CA TYR A 80 -2.36 0.87 -0.81
C TYR A 80 -3.55 1.62 -0.23
N TYR A 81 -3.48 2.07 1.02
CA TYR A 81 -4.52 2.90 1.60
C TYR A 81 -4.66 4.24 0.85
N ASN A 82 -3.57 4.94 0.64
CA ASN A 82 -3.60 6.21 -0.09
C ASN A 82 -3.95 6.04 -1.58
N VAL A 83 -3.56 4.93 -2.21
CA VAL A 83 -4.03 4.58 -3.57
C VAL A 83 -5.55 4.39 -3.57
N ALA A 84 -6.12 3.71 -2.57
CA ALA A 84 -7.57 3.54 -2.46
C ALA A 84 -8.28 4.89 -2.33
N CYS A 85 -7.79 5.79 -1.48
CA CYS A 85 -8.31 7.16 -1.34
C CYS A 85 -8.26 7.92 -2.67
N CYS A 86 -7.11 7.97 -3.32
CA CYS A 86 -6.95 8.66 -4.60
C CYS A 86 -7.85 8.10 -5.70
N GLU A 87 -7.95 6.77 -5.82
CA GLU A 87 -8.82 6.13 -6.81
C GLU A 87 -10.31 6.38 -6.51
N SER A 88 -10.70 6.39 -5.23
CA SER A 88 -12.05 6.75 -4.79
C SER A 88 -12.39 8.19 -5.15
N LEU A 89 -11.54 9.16 -4.81
CA LEU A 89 -11.72 10.56 -5.18
C LEU A 89 -11.80 10.78 -6.70
N MET A 90 -11.11 9.94 -7.47
CA MET A 90 -11.19 9.93 -8.93
C MET A 90 -12.39 9.12 -9.46
N LYS A 91 -13.30 8.64 -8.60
CA LYS A 91 -14.50 7.86 -8.92
C LYS A 91 -14.21 6.53 -9.63
N ARG A 92 -13.05 5.95 -9.40
CA ARG A 92 -12.63 4.66 -9.96
C ARG A 92 -12.88 3.54 -8.96
N LYS A 93 -14.16 3.28 -8.66
CA LYS A 93 -14.62 2.40 -7.58
C LYS A 93 -13.87 1.07 -7.52
N LYS A 94 -13.80 0.34 -8.65
CA LYS A 94 -13.13 -0.97 -8.67
C LYS A 94 -11.67 -0.88 -8.22
N ALA A 95 -10.91 0.06 -8.76
CA ALA A 95 -9.48 0.23 -8.42
C ALA A 95 -9.29 0.65 -6.95
N ALA A 96 -10.18 1.50 -6.43
CA ALA A 96 -10.17 1.90 -5.04
C ALA A 96 -10.41 0.71 -4.08
N VAL A 97 -11.42 -0.12 -4.39
CA VAL A 97 -11.73 -1.31 -3.57
C VAL A 97 -10.58 -2.33 -3.65
N ASP A 98 -10.04 -2.59 -4.87
CA ASP A 98 -8.90 -3.49 -5.04
C ASP A 98 -7.69 -3.03 -4.19
N ALA A 99 -7.41 -1.72 -4.15
CA ALA A 99 -6.33 -1.16 -3.34
C ALA A 99 -6.63 -1.24 -1.84
N PHE A 100 -7.86 -0.95 -1.41
CA PHE A 100 -8.26 -1.04 -0.01
C PHE A 100 -8.14 -2.48 0.54
N GLU A 101 -8.58 -3.48 -0.24
CA GLU A 101 -8.40 -4.88 0.11
C GLU A 101 -6.91 -5.25 0.24
N LYS A 102 -6.05 -4.68 -0.62
CA LYS A 102 -4.59 -4.85 -0.51
C LYS A 102 -4.03 -4.23 0.76
N ALA A 103 -4.45 -3.02 1.14
CA ALA A 103 -4.02 -2.41 2.40
C ALA A 103 -4.31 -3.33 3.59
N ILE A 104 -5.52 -3.92 3.65
CA ILE A 104 -5.91 -4.88 4.70
C ILE A 104 -5.03 -6.14 4.64
N GLN A 105 -4.72 -6.67 3.46
CA GLN A 105 -3.84 -7.83 3.30
C GLN A 105 -2.42 -7.58 3.82
N TYR A 106 -1.92 -6.34 3.72
CA TYR A 106 -0.62 -5.94 4.28
C TYR A 106 -0.67 -5.59 5.76
N GLY A 107 -1.86 -5.59 6.38
CA GLY A 107 -2.03 -5.39 7.83
C GLY A 107 -2.61 -4.04 8.22
N TYR A 108 -3.27 -3.32 7.31
CA TYR A 108 -4.05 -2.14 7.71
C TYR A 108 -5.16 -2.56 8.67
N TYR A 109 -5.25 -1.90 9.84
CA TYR A 109 -6.18 -2.28 10.91
C TYR A 109 -7.00 -1.11 11.47
N ASP A 110 -6.75 0.13 11.05
CA ASP A 110 -7.47 1.29 11.60
C ASP A 110 -8.90 1.40 11.04
N TYR A 111 -9.79 0.60 11.62
CA TYR A 111 -11.22 0.59 11.28
C TYR A 111 -11.88 1.95 11.51
N ALA A 112 -11.58 2.60 12.66
CA ALA A 112 -12.20 3.86 13.03
C ALA A 112 -11.82 4.99 12.07
N HIS A 113 -10.58 5.01 11.59
CA HIS A 113 -10.12 5.94 10.57
C HIS A 113 -10.83 5.67 9.24
N ALA A 114 -10.76 4.45 8.71
CA ALA A 114 -11.39 4.11 7.43
C ALA A 114 -12.91 4.37 7.41
N GLN A 115 -13.58 4.18 8.56
CA GLN A 115 -15.01 4.44 8.69
C GLN A 115 -15.38 5.92 8.50
N LYS A 116 -14.50 6.83 8.90
CA LYS A 116 -14.74 8.29 8.90
C LYS A 116 -14.05 9.01 7.75
N ASP A 117 -13.17 8.35 7.01
CA ASP A 117 -12.38 8.96 5.96
C ASP A 117 -13.26 9.30 4.75
N SER A 118 -13.47 10.60 4.53
CA SER A 118 -14.29 11.11 3.43
C SER A 118 -13.71 10.79 2.05
N ASP A 119 -12.41 10.53 1.94
CA ASP A 119 -11.79 10.16 0.67
C ASP A 119 -12.33 8.83 0.13
N LEU A 120 -12.88 7.99 1.01
CA LEU A 120 -13.49 6.70 0.66
C LEU A 120 -15.00 6.77 0.38
N ASP A 121 -15.64 7.94 0.46
CA ASP A 121 -17.10 8.07 0.33
C ASP A 121 -17.65 7.53 -1.00
N ASN A 122 -16.88 7.67 -2.09
CA ASN A 122 -17.32 7.18 -3.40
C ASN A 122 -17.38 5.65 -3.52
N VAL A 123 -16.88 4.90 -2.54
CA VAL A 123 -16.87 3.42 -2.57
C VAL A 123 -17.72 2.80 -1.45
N ARG A 124 -18.30 3.60 -0.53
CA ARG A 124 -19.06 3.08 0.62
C ARG A 124 -20.27 2.24 0.24
N ASP A 125 -20.87 2.48 -0.92
CA ASP A 125 -22.00 1.73 -1.48
C ASP A 125 -21.58 0.43 -2.21
N ASP A 126 -20.30 0.21 -2.43
CA ASP A 126 -19.78 -1.00 -3.07
C ASP A 126 -19.81 -2.19 -2.12
N LYS A 127 -20.43 -3.29 -2.55
CA LYS A 127 -20.58 -4.51 -1.71
C LYS A 127 -19.24 -5.15 -1.32
N ARG A 128 -18.23 -5.07 -2.19
CA ARG A 128 -16.89 -5.57 -1.87
C ARG A 128 -16.21 -4.70 -0.81
N PHE A 129 -16.37 -3.37 -0.92
CA PHE A 129 -15.87 -2.44 0.09
C PHE A 129 -16.53 -2.70 1.45
N GLN A 130 -17.85 -2.85 1.50
CA GLN A 130 -18.58 -3.16 2.73
C GLN A 130 -18.06 -4.46 3.38
N LYS A 131 -17.88 -5.52 2.57
CA LYS A 131 -17.29 -6.78 3.04
C LYS A 131 -15.83 -6.62 3.51
N ALA A 132 -15.05 -5.76 2.88
CA ALA A 132 -13.69 -5.44 3.32
C ALA A 132 -13.71 -4.70 4.66
N MET A 133 -14.64 -3.75 4.86
CA MET A 133 -14.86 -3.05 6.13
C MET A 133 -15.32 -3.98 7.25
N GLU A 134 -16.17 -4.98 6.97
CA GLU A 134 -16.55 -6.00 7.96
C GLU A 134 -15.33 -6.79 8.45
N ARG A 135 -14.46 -7.25 7.53
CA ARG A 135 -13.19 -7.93 7.88
C ARG A 135 -12.25 -7.02 8.66
N LEU A 136 -12.16 -5.74 8.28
CA LEU A 136 -11.36 -4.77 8.99
C LEU A 136 -11.89 -4.53 10.42
N ARG A 137 -13.21 -4.53 10.61
CA ARG A 137 -13.83 -4.40 11.91
C ARG A 137 -13.46 -5.53 12.87
N GLU A 138 -13.34 -6.75 12.36
CA GLU A 138 -12.97 -7.93 13.17
C GLU A 138 -11.56 -7.85 13.76
N VAL A 139 -10.68 -7.01 13.20
CA VAL A 139 -9.29 -6.87 13.65
C VAL A 139 -8.96 -5.48 14.19
N GLY A 140 -9.75 -4.47 13.86
CA GLY A 140 -9.46 -3.07 14.16
C GLY A 140 -10.49 -2.36 15.06
N ASP A 141 -11.65 -2.94 15.32
CA ASP A 141 -12.65 -2.40 16.25
C ASP A 141 -12.54 -3.11 17.60
N PHE A 142 -11.75 -2.55 18.50
CA PHE A 142 -11.53 -3.16 19.83
C PHE A 142 -12.83 -3.34 20.62
N GLY A 143 -13.77 -2.41 20.54
CA GLY A 143 -15.07 -2.55 21.19
C GLY A 143 -15.89 -3.71 20.64
N TYR A 144 -15.87 -3.91 19.33
CA TYR A 144 -16.50 -5.05 18.68
C TYR A 144 -15.83 -6.38 19.06
N ILE A 145 -14.51 -6.41 19.08
CA ILE A 145 -13.72 -7.61 19.44
C ILE A 145 -13.99 -8.00 20.88
N LEU A 146 -13.97 -7.04 21.81
CA LEU A 146 -14.24 -7.30 23.23
C LEU A 146 -15.65 -7.86 23.45
N ARG A 147 -16.69 -7.29 22.83
CA ARG A 147 -18.06 -7.80 22.93
C ARG A 147 -18.24 -9.23 22.42
N LYS A 148 -17.38 -9.66 21.50
CA LYS A 148 -17.38 -11.04 20.97
C LYS A 148 -16.50 -12.00 21.74
N SER A 149 -15.68 -11.50 22.67
CA SER A 149 -14.74 -12.33 23.43
C SER A 149 -15.52 -13.16 24.48
N PRO A 150 -15.18 -14.45 24.65
CA PRO A 150 -15.79 -15.25 25.71
C PRO A 150 -15.58 -14.61 27.09
N GLY A 151 -16.66 -14.45 27.86
CA GLY A 151 -16.61 -13.88 29.22
C GLY A 151 -16.68 -12.36 29.28
N TYR A 152 -16.95 -11.67 28.16
CA TYR A 152 -17.27 -10.24 28.20
C TYR A 152 -18.74 -10.06 28.58
N ASP A 153 -19.00 -9.49 29.78
CA ASP A 153 -20.33 -9.13 30.25
C ASP A 153 -20.62 -7.66 29.98
N ASP A 154 -21.65 -7.38 29.17
CA ASP A 154 -22.12 -6.02 28.88
C ASP A 154 -22.66 -5.31 30.17
N ALA A 155 -22.96 -6.07 31.22
CA ALA A 155 -23.45 -5.55 32.50
C ALA A 155 -22.44 -4.66 33.25
N ALA A 156 -21.15 -4.77 32.92
CA ALA A 156 -20.11 -3.97 33.60
C ALA A 156 -19.95 -2.54 33.04
N SER A 157 -20.69 -2.19 31.98
CA SER A 157 -20.51 -0.88 31.28
C SER A 157 -21.55 0.18 31.67
N THR A 158 -22.53 -0.15 32.51
CA THR A 158 -23.64 0.76 32.81
C THR A 158 -23.70 1.29 34.25
N ASP A 159 -22.80 0.88 35.14
CA ASP A 159 -22.88 1.38 36.51
C ASP A 159 -21.57 1.98 37.01
N SER A 160 -21.71 3.26 37.37
CA SER A 160 -20.96 4.01 38.36
C SER A 160 -19.54 4.45 37.97
N LEU A 161 -19.50 5.62 37.34
CA LEU A 161 -18.53 6.62 37.85
C LEU A 161 -19.30 7.56 38.81
N PRO A 162 -18.80 7.77 40.03
CA PRO A 162 -19.33 8.72 40.97
C PRO A 162 -19.11 10.17 40.53
#